data_2dd59c6585f7380495d0c02c55e4a533
#
_entry.id   2dd59c6585f7380495d0c02c55e4a533
#
_cell.length_a   1.000
_cell.length_b   1.000
_cell.length_c   1.000
_cell.angle_alpha   90.00
_cell.angle_beta   90.00
_cell.angle_gamma   90.00
#
_symmetry.space_group_name_H-M   'P 1'
#
loop_
_entity.id
_entity.type
_entity.pdbx_description
1 polymer ?
#
loop_
_entity_poly.entity_id
_entity_poly.type
_entity_poly.pdbx_seq_one_letter_code
_entity_poly.pdbx_strand_id
1 'polypeptide(L)'
;MYEITKKEREHFMKKLKLFRKIKSILSILLISLLIIPLCSGIGIHAKEKNTESNEYKIYPIPHSVVYDNEQFVMSDRVHVVFEEGIDKATQNFLEEVITDYGKTVVHSEEIVNGETTILLGIKGSNGKADSYINKNTTIKTSDLFNRTDSYILSAKENIISIVGKDTDSTFFGIATLQMMLTTYEDPALRSVQIEDFSDIQYRGFIEGFYGGWDYKSRESLMRFARDVKMNHYIYASKTDPYHTSKWGELYPQSEIDQIQKLVKVGEETKCYYTWSVHISGFFTNLDTSNETAYNERYQKLLAKFRQ
;
A
#
# COMPACT_ATOMS: atom_id res chain seq x y z
N MET A 1 6.46 28.79 -11.77
CA MET A 1 6.24 27.38 -11.44
C MET A 1 5.73 26.72 -12.73
N TYR A 2 6.58 25.91 -13.38
CA TYR A 2 6.21 25.29 -14.67
C TYR A 2 5.39 24.04 -14.40
N GLU A 3 4.11 24.05 -14.79
CA GLU A 3 3.29 22.84 -14.83
C GLU A 3 3.75 21.95 -16.00
N ILE A 4 4.30 20.79 -15.69
CA ILE A 4 4.64 19.77 -16.70
C ILE A 4 3.33 19.17 -17.20
N THR A 5 3.00 19.40 -18.47
CA THR A 5 1.78 18.88 -19.09
C THR A 5 1.76 17.35 -19.16
N LYS A 6 0.56 16.74 -19.18
CA LYS A 6 0.38 15.26 -19.34
C LYS A 6 1.19 14.72 -20.54
N LYS A 7 1.25 15.48 -21.64
CA LYS A 7 1.99 15.13 -22.86
C LYS A 7 3.51 15.08 -22.67
N GLU A 8 4.05 15.96 -21.82
CA GLU A 8 5.49 15.97 -21.49
C GLU A 8 5.87 14.80 -20.58
N ARG A 9 5.00 14.40 -19.64
CA ARG A 9 5.19 13.19 -18.83
C ARG A 9 5.20 11.92 -19.68
N GLU A 10 4.26 11.78 -20.60
CA GLU A 10 4.21 10.63 -21.52
C GLU A 10 5.45 10.59 -22.42
N HIS A 11 5.91 11.75 -22.90
CA HIS A 11 7.13 11.84 -23.70
C HIS A 11 8.39 11.49 -22.89
N PHE A 12 8.47 11.95 -21.65
CA PHE A 12 9.56 11.62 -20.72
C PHE A 12 9.59 10.11 -20.40
N MET A 13 8.44 9.51 -20.11
CA MET A 13 8.33 8.07 -19.84
C MET A 13 8.70 7.20 -21.06
N LYS A 14 8.32 7.61 -22.28
CA LYS A 14 8.74 6.96 -23.50
C LYS A 14 10.27 7.04 -23.71
N LYS A 15 10.88 8.20 -23.45
CA LYS A 15 12.35 8.35 -23.49
C LYS A 15 13.05 7.48 -22.45
N LEU A 16 12.50 7.39 -21.23
CA LEU A 16 13.06 6.58 -20.15
C LEU A 16 13.02 5.08 -20.49
N LYS A 17 11.91 4.59 -21.06
CA LYS A 17 11.80 3.20 -21.57
C LYS A 17 12.77 2.92 -22.70
N LEU A 18 12.94 3.86 -23.63
CA LEU A 18 13.90 3.75 -24.74
C LEU A 18 15.36 3.72 -24.21
N PHE A 19 15.68 4.58 -23.23
CA PHE A 19 17.01 4.63 -22.62
C PHE A 19 17.37 3.34 -21.85
N ARG A 20 16.38 2.73 -21.16
CA ARG A 20 16.56 1.41 -20.52
C ARG A 20 16.79 0.30 -21.54
N LYS A 21 16.04 0.27 -22.64
CA LYS A 21 16.29 -0.69 -23.74
C LYS A 21 17.67 -0.53 -24.37
N ILE A 22 18.11 0.70 -24.63
CA ILE A 22 19.43 0.98 -25.20
C ILE A 22 20.56 0.58 -24.23
N LYS A 23 20.45 0.86 -22.93
CA LYS A 23 21.42 0.38 -21.94
C LYS A 23 21.50 -1.14 -21.86
N SER A 24 20.36 -1.83 -21.92
CA SER A 24 20.33 -3.30 -21.93
C SER A 24 21.03 -3.88 -23.18
N ILE A 25 20.79 -3.29 -24.35
CA ILE A 25 21.42 -3.73 -25.61
C ILE A 25 22.93 -3.43 -25.63
N LEU A 26 23.38 -2.27 -25.14
CA LEU A 26 24.79 -1.94 -25.02
C LEU A 26 25.52 -2.85 -24.01
N SER A 27 24.90 -3.20 -22.90
CA SER A 27 25.49 -4.14 -21.92
C SER A 27 25.67 -5.54 -22.49
N ILE A 28 24.74 -6.00 -23.34
CA ILE A 28 24.81 -7.30 -24.01
C ILE A 28 25.93 -7.29 -25.07
N LEU A 29 26.11 -6.19 -25.82
CA LEU A 29 27.17 -6.04 -26.81
C LEU A 29 28.57 -5.92 -26.21
N LEU A 30 28.74 -5.32 -25.04
CA LEU A 30 30.05 -5.24 -24.35
C LEU A 30 30.48 -6.58 -23.73
N ILE A 31 29.53 -7.42 -23.32
CA ILE A 31 29.82 -8.74 -22.74
C ILE A 31 30.20 -9.76 -23.82
N SER A 32 29.70 -9.61 -25.04
CA SER A 32 30.03 -10.52 -26.16
C SER A 32 31.42 -10.33 -26.76
N LEU A 33 32.16 -9.26 -26.41
CA LEU A 33 33.50 -8.97 -26.96
C LEU A 33 34.65 -9.46 -26.08
N LEU A 34 34.39 -10.05 -24.90
CA LEU A 34 35.43 -10.40 -23.91
C LEU A 34 35.57 -11.90 -23.61
N ILE A 35 34.95 -12.80 -24.38
CA ILE A 35 35.09 -14.24 -24.16
C ILE A 35 35.47 -14.95 -25.47
N ILE A 36 36.77 -15.09 -25.74
CA ILE A 36 37.35 -16.13 -26.58
C ILE A 36 38.23 -17.02 -25.68
N PRO A 37 38.32 -18.32 -26.00
CA PRO A 37 38.25 -19.40 -25.04
C PRO A 37 39.58 -20.00 -24.66
N LEU A 38 39.66 -20.67 -23.53
CA LEU A 38 40.65 -21.75 -23.37
C LEU A 38 40.12 -22.88 -22.47
N CYS A 39 40.23 -24.05 -23.04
CA CYS A 39 40.33 -25.37 -22.42
C CYS A 39 39.09 -26.11 -21.91
N SER A 40 38.66 -27.00 -22.74
CA SER A 40 38.33 -28.43 -22.48
C SER A 40 38.37 -28.89 -21.01
N GLY A 41 37.23 -29.11 -20.48
CA GLY A 41 36.96 -29.91 -19.31
C GLY A 41 35.49 -30.32 -19.34
N ILE A 42 35.24 -31.59 -19.71
CA ILE A 42 33.87 -32.15 -19.72
C ILE A 42 33.38 -32.23 -18.27
N GLY A 43 32.66 -31.24 -17.86
CA GLY A 43 31.81 -31.28 -16.69
C GLY A 43 30.35 -31.11 -17.13
N ILE A 44 29.61 -32.19 -17.13
CA ILE A 44 28.14 -32.12 -17.29
C ILE A 44 27.62 -31.44 -16.03
N HIS A 45 27.61 -30.12 -16.03
CA HIS A 45 26.79 -29.39 -15.07
C HIS A 45 25.40 -29.35 -15.68
N ALA A 46 24.50 -30.11 -15.08
CA ALA A 46 23.09 -29.92 -15.28
C ALA A 46 22.82 -28.42 -15.14
N LYS A 47 22.38 -27.79 -16.25
CA LYS A 47 21.87 -26.43 -16.25
C LYS A 47 20.70 -26.46 -15.27
N GLU A 48 20.92 -25.98 -14.05
CA GLU A 48 19.79 -25.60 -13.20
C GLU A 48 18.94 -24.69 -14.06
N LYS A 49 17.79 -25.20 -14.46
CA LYS A 49 16.73 -24.42 -15.02
C LYS A 49 16.41 -23.42 -13.91
N ASN A 50 16.85 -22.16 -14.04
CA ASN A 50 16.25 -21.09 -13.27
C ASN A 50 14.76 -21.14 -13.62
N THR A 51 14.02 -21.94 -12.89
CA THR A 51 12.61 -21.75 -12.68
C THR A 51 12.55 -20.45 -11.90
N GLU A 52 12.45 -19.31 -12.59
CA GLU A 52 11.84 -18.14 -11.97
C GLU A 52 10.61 -18.67 -11.29
N SER A 53 10.55 -18.52 -9.98
CA SER A 53 9.46 -19.08 -9.19
C SER A 53 8.19 -18.44 -9.73
N ASN A 54 7.27 -19.27 -10.20
CA ASN A 54 5.99 -18.85 -10.75
C ASN A 54 5.06 -18.39 -9.61
N GLU A 55 5.64 -17.62 -8.68
CA GLU A 55 5.04 -17.14 -7.44
C GLU A 55 4.89 -15.63 -7.47
N TYR A 56 3.81 -15.15 -6.87
CA TYR A 56 3.59 -13.71 -6.71
C TYR A 56 4.63 -13.09 -5.78
N LYS A 57 5.17 -11.93 -6.17
CA LYS A 57 6.09 -11.15 -5.33
C LYS A 57 5.28 -10.19 -4.46
N ILE A 58 4.98 -10.60 -3.24
CA ILE A 58 4.17 -9.85 -2.28
C ILE A 58 5.05 -9.41 -1.11
N TYR A 59 5.00 -8.16 -0.74
CA TYR A 59 5.78 -7.57 0.35
C TYR A 59 4.90 -6.70 1.26
N PRO A 60 4.95 -6.88 2.60
CA PRO A 60 5.64 -7.95 3.32
C PRO A 60 5.19 -9.33 2.88
N ILE A 61 6.05 -10.35 3.10
CA ILE A 61 5.72 -11.74 2.75
C ILE A 61 4.53 -12.20 3.59
N PRO A 62 3.45 -12.68 2.97
CA PRO A 62 2.28 -13.15 3.71
C PRO A 62 2.57 -14.37 4.59
N HIS A 63 1.82 -14.53 5.68
CA HIS A 63 1.97 -15.64 6.63
C HIS A 63 1.63 -17.00 6.04
N SER A 64 0.69 -17.06 5.10
CA SER A 64 0.35 -18.29 4.40
C SER A 64 0.02 -18.01 2.95
N VAL A 65 0.63 -18.77 2.04
CA VAL A 65 0.35 -18.74 0.61
C VAL A 65 0.20 -20.16 0.10
N VAL A 66 -0.96 -20.49 -0.42
CA VAL A 66 -1.28 -21.83 -0.96
C VAL A 66 -1.67 -21.68 -2.41
N TYR A 67 -0.84 -22.18 -3.31
CA TYR A 67 -1.11 -22.17 -4.75
C TYR A 67 -1.89 -23.40 -5.18
N ASP A 68 -2.75 -23.21 -6.17
CA ASP A 68 -3.35 -24.28 -6.97
C ASP A 68 -2.64 -24.37 -8.33
N ASN A 69 -2.87 -25.46 -9.06
CA ASN A 69 -2.34 -25.65 -10.42
C ASN A 69 -3.19 -24.95 -11.49
N GLU A 70 -4.34 -24.42 -11.13
CA GLU A 70 -5.24 -23.72 -12.02
C GLU A 70 -4.78 -22.28 -12.28
N GLN A 71 -5.15 -21.77 -13.46
CA GLN A 71 -4.91 -20.38 -13.84
C GLN A 71 -6.16 -19.81 -14.51
N PHE A 72 -6.33 -18.50 -14.46
CA PHE A 72 -7.39 -17.79 -15.18
C PHE A 72 -6.91 -16.42 -15.65
N VAL A 73 -7.50 -15.92 -16.71
CA VAL A 73 -7.21 -14.58 -17.23
C VAL A 73 -8.33 -13.65 -16.83
N MET A 74 -7.98 -12.53 -16.17
CA MET A 74 -8.99 -11.53 -15.82
C MET A 74 -9.66 -10.98 -17.08
N SER A 75 -10.99 -10.96 -17.07
CA SER A 75 -11.80 -10.36 -18.15
C SER A 75 -11.54 -8.85 -18.27
N ASP A 76 -11.83 -8.26 -19.44
CA ASP A 76 -11.68 -6.81 -19.64
C ASP A 76 -12.65 -5.99 -18.78
N ARG A 77 -13.82 -6.58 -18.51
CA ARG A 77 -14.79 -6.06 -17.55
C ARG A 77 -14.68 -6.86 -16.27
N VAL A 78 -14.44 -6.16 -15.17
CA VAL A 78 -14.31 -6.75 -13.83
C VAL A 78 -15.50 -6.30 -12.99
N HIS A 79 -16.32 -7.25 -12.60
CA HIS A 79 -17.45 -7.00 -11.71
C HIS A 79 -16.99 -6.88 -10.27
N VAL A 80 -17.42 -5.84 -9.57
CA VAL A 80 -17.10 -5.61 -8.17
C VAL A 80 -18.35 -5.66 -7.32
N VAL A 81 -18.30 -6.45 -6.25
CA VAL A 81 -19.37 -6.58 -5.26
C VAL A 81 -18.83 -6.10 -3.92
N PHE A 82 -19.40 -5.01 -3.43
CA PHE A 82 -19.04 -4.45 -2.11
C PHE A 82 -20.12 -4.81 -1.10
N GLU A 83 -19.72 -5.50 -0.05
CA GLU A 83 -20.64 -5.81 1.06
C GLU A 83 -20.82 -4.62 1.98
N GLU A 84 -21.89 -4.65 2.77
CA GLU A 84 -22.12 -3.69 3.83
C GLU A 84 -20.92 -3.65 4.80
N GLY A 85 -20.54 -2.43 5.21
CA GLY A 85 -19.38 -2.20 6.08
C GLY A 85 -18.05 -1.95 5.34
N ILE A 86 -17.98 -2.19 4.03
CA ILE A 86 -16.81 -1.80 3.22
C ILE A 86 -16.88 -0.30 2.94
N ASP A 87 -15.95 0.46 3.52
CA ASP A 87 -15.94 1.91 3.40
C ASP A 87 -15.53 2.42 2.01
N LYS A 88 -15.80 3.69 1.74
CA LYS A 88 -15.57 4.29 0.42
C LYS A 88 -14.09 4.35 0.04
N ALA A 89 -13.17 4.51 1.00
CA ALA A 89 -11.75 4.49 0.72
C ALA A 89 -11.31 3.11 0.20
N THR A 90 -11.81 2.04 0.82
CA THR A 90 -11.55 0.65 0.42
C THR A 90 -12.14 0.34 -0.97
N GLN A 91 -13.38 0.79 -1.23
CA GLN A 91 -13.99 0.66 -2.56
C GLN A 91 -13.16 1.38 -3.63
N ASN A 92 -12.83 2.66 -3.40
CA ASN A 92 -12.06 3.47 -4.35
C ASN A 92 -10.68 2.88 -4.62
N PHE A 93 -10.02 2.30 -3.61
CA PHE A 93 -8.72 1.67 -3.79
C PHE A 93 -8.81 0.44 -4.71
N LEU A 94 -9.82 -0.41 -4.56
CA LEU A 94 -10.02 -1.52 -5.49
C LEU A 94 -10.28 -1.03 -6.92
N GLU A 95 -11.13 -0.02 -7.09
CA GLU A 95 -11.44 0.56 -8.40
C GLU A 95 -10.17 1.14 -9.07
N GLU A 96 -9.31 1.83 -8.28
CA GLU A 96 -8.00 2.32 -8.73
C GLU A 96 -7.11 1.17 -9.21
N VAL A 97 -6.96 0.11 -8.41
CA VAL A 97 -6.13 -1.07 -8.73
C VAL A 97 -6.58 -1.74 -10.03
N ILE A 98 -7.89 -1.95 -10.21
CA ILE A 98 -8.45 -2.57 -11.42
C ILE A 98 -8.22 -1.67 -12.64
N THR A 99 -8.45 -0.37 -12.51
CA THR A 99 -8.30 0.60 -13.60
C THR A 99 -6.83 0.75 -14.00
N ASP A 100 -5.91 0.80 -13.04
CA ASP A 100 -4.47 0.88 -13.29
C ASP A 100 -3.93 -0.40 -13.95
N TYR A 101 -4.55 -1.55 -13.70
CA TYR A 101 -4.28 -2.80 -14.40
C TYR A 101 -4.86 -2.82 -15.83
N GLY A 102 -5.54 -1.77 -16.25
CA GLY A 102 -6.09 -1.60 -17.61
C GLY A 102 -7.43 -2.29 -17.82
N LYS A 103 -8.18 -2.57 -16.76
CA LYS A 103 -9.50 -3.20 -16.81
C LYS A 103 -10.62 -2.19 -16.54
N THR A 104 -11.82 -2.54 -16.93
CA THR A 104 -13.03 -1.72 -16.71
C THR A 104 -13.80 -2.23 -15.51
N VAL A 105 -14.03 -1.37 -14.51
CA VAL A 105 -14.85 -1.68 -13.35
C VAL A 105 -16.33 -1.65 -13.69
N VAL A 106 -17.08 -2.67 -13.25
CA VAL A 106 -18.52 -2.76 -13.34
C VAL A 106 -19.10 -3.11 -11.97
N HIS A 107 -19.90 -2.24 -11.39
CA HIS A 107 -20.58 -2.54 -10.12
C HIS A 107 -21.64 -3.62 -10.33
N SER A 108 -21.69 -4.60 -9.45
CA SER A 108 -22.63 -5.71 -9.49
C SER A 108 -23.08 -6.08 -8.07
N GLU A 109 -24.27 -6.64 -7.96
CA GLU A 109 -24.76 -7.22 -6.72
C GLU A 109 -24.49 -8.73 -6.65
N GLU A 110 -24.20 -9.38 -7.78
CA GLU A 110 -24.07 -10.83 -7.92
C GLU A 110 -22.74 -11.23 -8.60
N ILE A 111 -22.34 -12.48 -8.38
CA ILE A 111 -21.25 -13.10 -9.15
C ILE A 111 -21.71 -13.28 -10.60
N VAL A 112 -20.94 -12.81 -11.54
CA VAL A 112 -21.24 -12.88 -12.97
C VAL A 112 -20.49 -14.04 -13.62
N ASN A 113 -21.24 -15.01 -14.14
CA ASN A 113 -20.64 -16.18 -14.78
C ASN A 113 -19.88 -15.80 -16.06
N GLY A 114 -18.67 -16.31 -16.21
CA GLY A 114 -17.85 -16.11 -17.42
C GLY A 114 -17.07 -14.81 -17.45
N GLU A 115 -17.29 -13.90 -16.51
CA GLU A 115 -16.48 -12.68 -16.32
C GLU A 115 -15.85 -12.66 -14.92
N THR A 116 -14.76 -11.92 -14.76
CA THR A 116 -14.11 -11.82 -13.45
C THR A 116 -14.98 -11.04 -12.47
N THR A 117 -15.19 -11.62 -11.30
CA THR A 117 -15.90 -10.95 -10.19
C THR A 117 -14.97 -10.84 -8.98
N ILE A 118 -14.86 -9.64 -8.42
CA ILE A 118 -14.14 -9.37 -7.18
C ILE A 118 -15.14 -9.07 -6.07
N LEU A 119 -15.07 -9.86 -4.99
CA LEU A 119 -15.93 -9.74 -3.82
C LEU A 119 -15.13 -9.13 -2.67
N LEU A 120 -15.58 -8.02 -2.11
CA LEU A 120 -15.03 -7.44 -0.87
C LEU A 120 -16.03 -7.59 0.26
N GLY A 121 -15.57 -8.15 1.38
CA GLY A 121 -16.41 -8.35 2.55
C GLY A 121 -15.66 -8.32 3.87
N ILE A 122 -16.44 -8.45 4.94
CA ILE A 122 -15.98 -8.51 6.33
C ILE A 122 -16.35 -9.87 6.90
N LYS A 123 -15.44 -10.47 7.65
CA LYS A 123 -15.65 -11.77 8.29
C LYS A 123 -16.85 -11.75 9.24
N GLY A 124 -17.74 -12.72 9.06
CA GLY A 124 -18.95 -12.85 9.88
C GLY A 124 -20.11 -11.96 9.41
N SER A 125 -19.98 -11.24 8.30
CA SER A 125 -21.08 -10.48 7.69
C SER A 125 -22.19 -11.38 7.13
N ASN A 126 -21.87 -12.66 6.85
CA ASN A 126 -22.70 -13.60 6.10
C ASN A 126 -23.05 -13.11 4.69
N GLY A 127 -22.31 -12.15 4.16
CA GLY A 127 -22.42 -11.68 2.80
C GLY A 127 -21.83 -12.66 1.79
N LYS A 128 -21.78 -12.26 0.52
CA LYS A 128 -21.31 -13.10 -0.60
C LYS A 128 -19.84 -13.44 -0.51
N ALA A 129 -19.00 -12.46 -0.13
CA ALA A 129 -17.55 -12.65 0.04
C ALA A 129 -17.26 -13.61 1.21
N ASP A 130 -17.85 -13.36 2.39
CA ASP A 130 -17.68 -14.22 3.56
C ASP A 130 -18.23 -15.64 3.30
N SER A 131 -19.40 -15.75 2.66
CA SER A 131 -19.98 -17.03 2.29
C SER A 131 -19.11 -17.79 1.26
N TYR A 132 -18.55 -17.06 0.27
CA TYR A 132 -17.64 -17.66 -0.71
C TYR A 132 -16.38 -18.22 -0.04
N ILE A 133 -15.73 -17.44 0.82
CA ILE A 133 -14.54 -17.87 1.57
C ILE A 133 -14.87 -19.09 2.45
N ASN A 134 -15.97 -19.06 3.20
CA ASN A 134 -16.36 -20.17 4.08
C ASN A 134 -16.61 -21.47 3.32
N LYS A 135 -17.10 -21.39 2.08
CA LYS A 135 -17.43 -22.56 1.25
C LYS A 135 -16.21 -23.08 0.47
N ASN A 136 -15.34 -22.21 -0.02
CA ASN A 136 -14.35 -22.56 -1.05
C ASN A 136 -12.91 -22.55 -0.52
N THR A 137 -12.69 -22.20 0.75
CA THR A 137 -11.34 -22.15 1.33
C THR A 137 -11.27 -22.93 2.63
N THR A 138 -10.04 -23.31 3.01
CA THR A 138 -9.75 -23.86 4.34
C THR A 138 -8.71 -22.97 5.00
N ILE A 139 -9.11 -22.24 6.03
CA ILE A 139 -8.22 -21.35 6.78
C ILE A 139 -7.15 -22.20 7.47
N LYS A 140 -5.88 -21.85 7.23
CA LYS A 140 -4.70 -22.53 7.75
C LYS A 140 -4.17 -21.88 9.04
N THR A 141 -4.29 -20.55 9.13
CA THR A 141 -3.84 -19.79 10.28
C THR A 141 -4.88 -19.86 11.39
N SER A 142 -4.50 -20.43 12.52
CA SER A 142 -5.37 -20.47 13.69
C SER A 142 -5.64 -19.03 14.17
N ASP A 143 -6.88 -18.74 14.56
CA ASP A 143 -7.31 -17.43 15.05
C ASP A 143 -7.00 -16.23 14.11
N LEU A 144 -6.96 -16.47 12.79
CA LEU A 144 -6.64 -15.45 11.79
C LEU A 144 -7.36 -14.13 12.07
N PHE A 145 -8.69 -14.17 12.22
CA PHE A 145 -9.50 -12.96 12.36
C PHE A 145 -9.47 -12.31 13.76
N ASN A 146 -8.69 -12.87 14.69
CA ASN A 146 -8.34 -12.23 15.97
C ASN A 146 -7.04 -11.40 15.86
N ARG A 147 -6.31 -11.52 14.75
CA ARG A 147 -5.05 -10.81 14.51
C ARG A 147 -5.29 -9.38 14.00
N THR A 148 -4.26 -8.55 14.12
CA THR A 148 -4.27 -7.17 13.63
C THR A 148 -4.26 -7.16 12.09
N ASP A 149 -5.15 -6.37 11.48
CA ASP A 149 -5.23 -6.16 10.03
C ASP A 149 -5.28 -7.46 9.22
N SER A 150 -5.96 -8.47 9.77
CA SER A 150 -6.01 -9.81 9.21
C SER A 150 -7.02 -9.95 8.09
N TYR A 151 -6.64 -10.67 7.04
CA TYR A 151 -7.50 -10.94 5.91
C TYR A 151 -7.17 -12.31 5.27
N ILE A 152 -8.12 -12.79 4.47
CA ILE A 152 -7.94 -13.86 3.52
C ILE A 152 -8.26 -13.36 2.12
N LEU A 153 -7.41 -13.69 1.15
CA LEU A 153 -7.62 -13.49 -0.27
C LEU A 153 -7.66 -14.84 -0.95
N SER A 154 -8.70 -15.11 -1.72
CA SER A 154 -8.80 -16.28 -2.59
C SER A 154 -9.01 -15.81 -4.02
N ALA A 155 -8.16 -16.27 -4.94
CA ALA A 155 -8.27 -16.03 -6.37
C ALA A 155 -8.35 -17.36 -7.09
N LYS A 156 -9.51 -17.69 -7.67
CA LYS A 156 -9.77 -18.95 -8.35
C LYS A 156 -10.94 -18.82 -9.33
N GLU A 157 -10.85 -19.45 -10.51
CA GLU A 157 -11.94 -19.59 -11.48
C GLU A 157 -12.64 -18.26 -11.83
N ASN A 158 -11.90 -17.21 -12.10
CA ASN A 158 -12.43 -15.85 -12.34
C ASN A 158 -13.12 -15.18 -11.12
N ILE A 159 -13.01 -15.75 -9.92
CA ILE A 159 -13.52 -15.12 -8.71
C ILE A 159 -12.35 -14.77 -7.80
N ILE A 160 -12.29 -13.51 -7.40
CA ILE A 160 -11.34 -13.03 -6.38
C ILE A 160 -12.17 -12.57 -5.19
N SER A 161 -12.00 -13.21 -4.04
CA SER A 161 -12.68 -12.81 -2.81
C SER A 161 -11.67 -12.35 -1.78
N ILE A 162 -11.87 -11.16 -1.22
CA ILE A 162 -11.04 -10.57 -0.16
C ILE A 162 -11.94 -10.30 1.04
N VAL A 163 -11.66 -10.99 2.14
CA VAL A 163 -12.41 -10.86 3.40
C VAL A 163 -11.46 -10.50 4.51
N GLY A 164 -11.62 -9.31 5.06
CA GLY A 164 -10.91 -8.84 6.22
C GLY A 164 -11.71 -9.05 7.52
N LYS A 165 -11.05 -8.90 8.65
CA LYS A 165 -11.71 -8.82 9.95
C LYS A 165 -12.57 -7.55 10.06
N ASP A 166 -12.18 -6.50 9.37
CA ASP A 166 -12.83 -5.19 9.22
C ASP A 166 -12.48 -4.58 7.85
N THR A 167 -13.01 -3.39 7.56
CA THR A 167 -12.78 -2.73 6.26
C THR A 167 -11.31 -2.37 6.03
N ASP A 168 -10.55 -2.00 7.08
CA ASP A 168 -9.13 -1.68 6.98
C ASP A 168 -8.30 -2.94 6.66
N SER A 169 -8.65 -4.06 7.25
CA SER A 169 -8.05 -5.37 6.94
C SER A 169 -8.30 -5.78 5.48
N THR A 170 -9.54 -5.56 4.99
CA THR A 170 -9.89 -5.80 3.58
C THR A 170 -9.08 -4.89 2.65
N PHE A 171 -8.87 -3.63 3.04
CA PHE A 171 -8.03 -2.67 2.33
C PHE A 171 -6.59 -3.19 2.13
N PHE A 172 -5.96 -3.78 3.16
CA PHE A 172 -4.63 -4.38 3.03
C PHE A 172 -4.62 -5.65 2.17
N GLY A 173 -5.74 -6.37 2.10
CA GLY A 173 -5.94 -7.44 1.14
C GLY A 173 -5.94 -6.94 -0.32
N ILE A 174 -6.49 -5.75 -0.58
CA ILE A 174 -6.42 -5.10 -1.90
C ILE A 174 -4.97 -4.73 -2.26
N ALA A 175 -4.16 -4.23 -1.31
CA ALA A 175 -2.74 -3.98 -1.54
C ALA A 175 -2.00 -5.26 -1.95
N THR A 176 -2.37 -6.42 -1.40
CA THR A 176 -1.86 -7.71 -1.84
C THR A 176 -2.28 -8.03 -3.27
N LEU A 177 -3.56 -7.83 -3.62
CA LEU A 177 -4.04 -8.00 -5.00
C LEU A 177 -3.28 -7.08 -5.96
N GLN A 178 -3.07 -5.81 -5.62
CA GLN A 178 -2.27 -4.87 -6.42
C GLN A 178 -0.86 -5.42 -6.70
N MET A 179 -0.17 -5.95 -5.70
CA MET A 179 1.16 -6.55 -5.89
C MET A 179 1.10 -7.80 -6.78
N MET A 180 0.09 -8.66 -6.63
CA MET A 180 -0.11 -9.80 -7.52
C MET A 180 -0.24 -9.36 -8.97
N LEU A 181 -1.04 -8.34 -9.25
CA LEU A 181 -1.29 -7.83 -10.60
C LEU A 181 -0.09 -7.10 -11.21
N THR A 182 0.73 -6.43 -10.40
CA THR A 182 1.84 -5.58 -10.87
C THR A 182 3.17 -6.30 -10.95
N THR A 183 3.35 -7.39 -10.21
CA THR A 183 4.64 -8.11 -10.15
C THR A 183 4.64 -9.42 -10.94
N TYR A 184 3.50 -9.88 -11.38
CA TYR A 184 3.36 -11.10 -12.17
C TYR A 184 3.29 -10.77 -13.66
N GLU A 185 4.21 -11.30 -14.45
CA GLU A 185 4.35 -10.94 -15.88
C GLU A 185 3.39 -11.72 -16.79
N ASP A 186 2.88 -12.87 -16.32
CA ASP A 186 1.93 -13.69 -17.09
C ASP A 186 0.52 -13.07 -16.96
N PRO A 187 -0.22 -12.85 -18.05
CA PRO A 187 -1.60 -12.39 -17.99
C PRO A 187 -2.56 -13.42 -17.35
N ALA A 188 -2.17 -14.70 -17.30
CA ALA A 188 -2.93 -15.73 -16.63
C ALA A 188 -2.55 -15.79 -15.14
N LEU A 189 -3.42 -15.26 -14.29
CA LEU A 189 -3.24 -15.31 -12.84
C LEU A 189 -3.30 -16.77 -12.35
N ARG A 190 -2.35 -17.14 -11.53
CA ARG A 190 -2.34 -18.44 -10.86
C ARG A 190 -3.32 -18.43 -9.69
N SER A 191 -4.13 -19.48 -9.59
CA SER A 191 -5.05 -19.66 -8.47
C SER A 191 -4.30 -19.77 -7.14
N VAL A 192 -4.74 -19.00 -6.13
CA VAL A 192 -4.05 -18.87 -4.86
C VAL A 192 -5.01 -18.58 -3.72
N GLN A 193 -4.68 -19.09 -2.53
CA GLN A 193 -5.23 -18.62 -1.26
C GLN A 193 -4.10 -17.98 -0.45
N ILE A 194 -4.32 -16.78 0.04
CA ILE A 194 -3.39 -16.02 0.86
C ILE A 194 -4.06 -15.67 2.17
N GLU A 195 -3.40 -15.96 3.28
CA GLU A 195 -3.80 -15.51 4.61
C GLU A 195 -2.69 -14.64 5.17
N ASP A 196 -3.06 -13.47 5.64
CA ASP A 196 -2.09 -12.53 6.16
C ASP A 196 -2.66 -11.70 7.31
N PHE A 197 -1.78 -11.19 8.12
CA PHE A 197 -2.08 -10.31 9.25
C PHE A 197 -0.82 -9.50 9.60
N SER A 198 -0.95 -8.54 10.47
CA SER A 198 0.18 -7.74 10.91
C SER A 198 0.67 -8.16 12.29
N ASP A 199 1.97 -8.42 12.44
CA ASP A 199 2.61 -8.67 13.74
C ASP A 199 2.75 -7.40 14.56
N ILE A 200 2.75 -6.22 13.89
CA ILE A 200 2.92 -4.91 14.50
C ILE A 200 1.72 -4.03 14.16
N GLN A 201 1.05 -3.52 15.20
CA GLN A 201 -0.13 -2.68 15.04
C GLN A 201 0.15 -1.39 14.28
N TYR A 202 1.22 -0.66 14.63
CA TYR A 202 1.59 0.63 14.02
C TYR A 202 2.84 0.45 13.17
N ARG A 203 2.70 0.68 11.86
CA ARG A 203 3.75 0.49 10.85
C ARG A 203 3.83 1.74 10.00
N GLY A 204 5.02 2.29 9.83
CA GLY A 204 5.12 3.50 9.04
C GLY A 204 6.48 4.16 9.13
N PHE A 205 6.47 5.46 8.93
CA PHE A 205 7.67 6.26 8.90
C PHE A 205 7.48 7.55 9.69
N ILE A 206 8.60 8.16 10.08
CA ILE A 206 8.65 9.44 10.79
C ILE A 206 9.46 10.47 10.02
N GLU A 207 8.91 11.66 9.81
CA GLU A 207 9.64 12.82 9.30
C GLU A 207 10.26 13.58 10.49
N GLY A 208 11.34 13.03 11.06
CA GLY A 208 11.99 13.54 12.27
C GLY A 208 13.33 14.24 12.03
N PHE A 209 13.57 14.86 10.89
CA PHE A 209 14.85 15.42 10.45
C PHE A 209 14.77 16.90 10.05
N TYR A 210 15.93 17.50 9.77
CA TYR A 210 16.06 18.85 9.22
C TYR A 210 15.90 18.80 7.69
N GLY A 211 15.37 19.89 7.08
CA GLY A 211 15.11 19.93 5.65
C GLY A 211 13.87 19.12 5.26
N GLY A 212 12.77 19.36 5.96
CA GLY A 212 11.50 18.64 5.78
C GLY A 212 10.99 18.60 4.32
N TRP A 213 10.14 17.63 4.05
CA TRP A 213 9.52 17.46 2.73
C TRP A 213 8.44 18.53 2.45
N ASP A 214 8.16 18.78 1.19
CA ASP A 214 6.96 19.50 0.78
C ASP A 214 5.70 18.62 0.91
N TYR A 215 4.52 19.25 0.86
CA TYR A 215 3.25 18.54 1.04
C TYR A 215 3.00 17.48 -0.04
N LYS A 216 3.46 17.73 -1.27
CA LYS A 216 3.31 16.77 -2.39
C LYS A 216 4.17 15.52 -2.17
N SER A 217 5.37 15.69 -1.65
CA SER A 217 6.27 14.57 -1.29
C SER A 217 5.68 13.73 -0.16
N ARG A 218 5.08 14.38 0.85
CA ARG A 218 4.38 13.72 1.95
C ARG A 218 3.21 12.89 1.45
N GLU A 219 2.34 13.48 0.60
CA GLU A 219 1.25 12.75 -0.04
C GLU A 219 1.75 11.54 -0.83
N SER A 220 2.77 11.72 -1.68
CA SER A 220 3.34 10.63 -2.47
C SER A 220 3.87 9.48 -1.61
N LEU A 221 4.48 9.82 -0.46
CA LEU A 221 5.00 8.83 0.47
C LEU A 221 3.87 8.09 1.21
N MET A 222 2.78 8.78 1.57
CA MET A 222 1.60 8.15 2.18
C MET A 222 0.92 7.17 1.20
N ARG A 223 0.84 7.52 -0.09
CA ARG A 223 0.33 6.62 -1.14
C ARG A 223 1.24 5.41 -1.34
N PHE A 224 2.57 5.58 -1.34
CA PHE A 224 3.52 4.47 -1.35
C PHE A 224 3.39 3.60 -0.09
N ALA A 225 3.21 4.21 1.08
CA ALA A 225 3.01 3.48 2.35
C ALA A 225 1.78 2.56 2.30
N ARG A 226 0.67 3.00 1.68
CA ARG A 226 -0.50 2.19 1.36
C ARG A 226 -0.12 0.91 0.61
N ASP A 227 0.66 1.08 -0.44
CA ASP A 227 1.01 -0.03 -1.35
C ASP A 227 1.87 -1.12 -0.67
N VAL A 228 2.56 -0.77 0.42
CA VAL A 228 3.36 -1.71 1.24
C VAL A 228 2.75 -1.96 2.63
N LYS A 229 1.45 -1.71 2.79
CA LYS A 229 0.66 -1.99 3.99
C LYS A 229 1.14 -1.26 5.26
N MET A 230 1.77 -0.09 5.12
CA MET A 230 2.04 0.81 6.23
C MET A 230 0.79 1.63 6.55
N ASN A 231 0.58 1.94 7.84
CA ASN A 231 -0.63 2.60 8.31
C ASN A 231 -0.41 3.89 9.10
N HIS A 232 0.84 4.34 9.25
CA HIS A 232 1.15 5.57 9.98
C HIS A 232 2.24 6.41 9.32
N TYR A 233 1.98 7.72 9.26
CA TYR A 233 2.98 8.75 9.00
C TYR A 233 3.06 9.68 10.20
N ILE A 234 4.20 9.73 10.87
CA ILE A 234 4.43 10.58 12.03
C ILE A 234 5.14 11.85 11.59
N TYR A 235 4.45 12.97 11.69
CA TYR A 235 5.01 14.29 11.43
C TYR A 235 5.74 14.84 12.66
N ALA A 236 7.05 15.03 12.54
CA ALA A 236 7.95 15.52 13.59
C ALA A 236 9.06 16.42 13.02
N SER A 237 8.77 17.19 11.96
CA SER A 237 9.74 17.99 11.21
C SER A 237 10.51 18.96 12.11
N LYS A 238 11.86 18.91 12.05
CA LYS A 238 12.73 19.79 12.84
C LYS A 238 12.85 21.20 12.26
N THR A 239 12.42 21.41 11.02
CA THR A 239 12.40 22.72 10.34
C THR A 239 11.09 23.45 10.46
N ASP A 240 10.04 22.80 10.96
CA ASP A 240 8.77 23.45 11.24
C ASP A 240 8.87 24.28 12.54
N PRO A 241 8.78 25.62 12.45
CA PRO A 241 8.85 26.45 13.64
C PRO A 241 7.67 26.21 14.59
N TYR A 242 6.47 25.91 14.10
CA TYR A 242 5.28 25.65 14.92
C TYR A 242 5.33 24.29 15.61
N HIS A 243 6.15 23.37 15.11
CA HIS A 243 6.45 22.12 15.80
C HIS A 243 7.60 22.28 16.80
N THR A 244 8.53 23.23 16.60
CA THR A 244 9.75 23.39 17.38
C THR A 244 9.76 24.66 18.23
N SER A 245 10.34 25.77 17.75
CA SER A 245 10.57 27.00 18.54
C SER A 245 9.29 27.75 18.91
N LYS A 246 8.27 27.70 18.06
CA LYS A 246 6.95 28.29 18.28
C LYS A 246 5.89 27.25 18.69
N TRP A 247 6.29 26.23 19.43
CA TRP A 247 5.45 25.10 19.80
C TRP A 247 4.12 25.51 20.46
N GLY A 248 4.11 26.64 21.18
CA GLY A 248 2.92 27.17 21.86
C GLY A 248 2.06 28.12 21.02
N GLU A 249 2.43 28.39 19.77
CA GLU A 249 1.64 29.18 18.82
C GLU A 249 0.78 28.27 17.95
N LEU A 250 -0.41 28.74 17.57
CA LEU A 250 -1.25 28.06 16.60
C LEU A 250 -0.64 28.14 15.19
N TYR A 251 -0.91 27.12 14.38
CA TYR A 251 -0.54 27.15 12.97
C TYR A 251 -1.34 28.24 12.22
N PRO A 252 -0.74 28.96 11.25
CA PRO A 252 -1.48 29.78 10.30
C PRO A 252 -2.52 28.95 9.53
N GLN A 253 -3.64 29.56 9.14
CA GLN A 253 -4.71 28.85 8.44
C GLN A 253 -4.21 28.17 7.16
N SER A 254 -3.30 28.81 6.39
CA SER A 254 -2.72 28.20 5.19
C SER A 254 -1.99 26.87 5.45
N GLU A 255 -1.34 26.73 6.61
CA GLU A 255 -0.68 25.48 7.01
C GLU A 255 -1.72 24.44 7.48
N ILE A 256 -2.74 24.87 8.21
CA ILE A 256 -3.86 24.00 8.61
C ILE A 256 -4.56 23.42 7.39
N ASP A 257 -4.81 24.23 6.36
CA ASP A 257 -5.43 23.77 5.10
C ASP A 257 -4.60 22.69 4.41
N GLN A 258 -3.26 22.76 4.51
CA GLN A 258 -2.37 21.73 3.96
C GLN A 258 -2.35 20.48 4.84
N ILE A 259 -2.33 20.64 6.17
CA ILE A 259 -2.41 19.52 7.11
C ILE A 259 -3.73 18.76 6.92
N GLN A 260 -4.85 19.46 6.78
CA GLN A 260 -6.17 18.85 6.54
C GLN A 260 -6.18 18.04 5.23
N LYS A 261 -5.48 18.48 4.17
CA LYS A 261 -5.32 17.67 2.96
C LYS A 261 -4.55 16.37 3.22
N LEU A 262 -3.49 16.41 4.05
CA LEU A 262 -2.75 15.19 4.41
C LEU A 262 -3.58 14.26 5.29
N VAL A 263 -4.39 14.80 6.21
CA VAL A 263 -5.34 14.00 6.99
C VAL A 263 -6.30 13.26 6.07
N LYS A 264 -6.85 13.95 5.06
CA LYS A 264 -7.72 13.33 4.05
C LYS A 264 -6.99 12.26 3.23
N VAL A 265 -5.74 12.51 2.83
CA VAL A 265 -4.90 11.48 2.19
C VAL A 265 -4.71 10.28 3.11
N GLY A 266 -4.56 10.50 4.42
CA GLY A 266 -4.48 9.42 5.42
C GLY A 266 -5.74 8.57 5.47
N GLU A 267 -6.92 9.18 5.38
CA GLU A 267 -8.20 8.47 5.31
C GLU A 267 -8.31 7.65 4.01
N GLU A 268 -7.90 8.22 2.87
CA GLU A 268 -7.92 7.56 1.56
C GLU A 268 -6.93 6.39 1.46
N THR A 269 -5.79 6.48 2.14
CA THR A 269 -4.68 5.52 2.04
C THR A 269 -4.56 4.58 3.22
N LYS A 270 -5.34 4.78 4.28
CA LYS A 270 -5.19 4.13 5.60
C LYS A 270 -3.80 4.31 6.22
N CYS A 271 -2.98 5.23 5.67
CA CYS A 271 -1.72 5.68 6.24
C CYS A 271 -1.95 7.00 6.98
N TYR A 272 -2.40 6.92 8.22
CA TYR A 272 -2.90 8.05 8.98
C TYR A 272 -1.81 9.06 9.32
N TYR A 273 -2.08 10.34 9.06
CA TYR A 273 -1.24 11.45 9.46
C TYR A 273 -1.31 11.63 10.97
N THR A 274 -0.17 11.52 11.64
CA THR A 274 -0.04 11.66 13.09
C THR A 274 0.87 12.85 13.41
N TRP A 275 0.31 13.91 13.94
CA TRP A 275 1.10 15.04 14.42
C TRP A 275 1.73 14.71 15.78
N SER A 276 3.07 14.83 15.88
CA SER A 276 3.79 14.57 17.13
C SER A 276 3.97 15.85 17.95
N VAL A 277 4.08 15.68 19.27
CA VAL A 277 4.31 16.80 20.22
C VAL A 277 5.80 16.96 20.48
N HIS A 278 6.32 18.15 20.25
CA HIS A 278 7.70 18.50 20.65
C HIS A 278 7.77 18.86 22.14
N ILE A 279 7.72 17.86 23.00
CA ILE A 279 7.54 18.01 24.44
C ILE A 279 8.69 18.77 25.13
N SER A 280 9.90 18.75 24.57
CA SER A 280 11.02 19.50 25.13
C SER A 280 10.77 21.01 25.17
N GLY A 281 10.07 21.58 24.17
CA GLY A 281 9.67 22.97 24.13
C GLY A 281 8.74 23.35 25.29
N PHE A 282 7.83 22.42 25.66
CA PHE A 282 6.95 22.61 26.81
C PHE A 282 7.71 22.74 28.14
N PHE A 283 8.71 21.91 28.36
CA PHE A 283 9.45 21.87 29.64
C PHE A 283 10.68 22.79 29.66
N THR A 284 11.14 23.33 28.54
CA THR A 284 12.31 24.21 28.51
C THR A 284 12.07 25.45 29.39
N ASN A 285 12.95 25.68 30.38
CA ASN A 285 12.88 26.79 31.32
C ASN A 285 11.52 26.89 32.04
N LEU A 286 10.85 25.78 32.23
CA LEU A 286 9.62 25.73 33.06
C LEU A 286 9.98 25.36 34.49
N ASP A 287 9.67 26.26 35.41
CA ASP A 287 9.57 25.91 36.82
C ASP A 287 8.27 25.15 37.06
N THR A 288 8.36 23.85 37.25
CA THR A 288 7.19 22.96 37.42
C THR A 288 6.52 23.16 38.78
N SER A 289 7.14 23.87 39.75
CA SER A 289 6.51 24.28 41.01
C SER A 289 5.64 25.53 40.85
N ASN A 290 5.83 26.28 39.76
CA ASN A 290 4.96 27.42 39.43
C ASN A 290 3.71 26.94 38.66
N GLU A 291 2.65 26.68 39.41
CA GLU A 291 1.40 26.16 38.86
C GLU A 291 0.79 27.06 37.79
N THR A 292 0.89 28.38 37.93
CA THR A 292 0.38 29.32 36.92
C THR A 292 1.11 29.18 35.60
N ALA A 293 2.45 29.19 35.64
CA ALA A 293 3.26 29.04 34.45
C ALA A 293 3.06 27.67 33.75
N TYR A 294 2.90 26.61 34.53
CA TYR A 294 2.59 25.29 34.02
C TYR A 294 1.22 25.29 33.32
N ASN A 295 0.18 25.82 33.97
CA ASN A 295 -1.17 25.86 33.41
C ASN A 295 -1.26 26.71 32.14
N GLU A 296 -0.58 27.85 32.09
CA GLU A 296 -0.50 28.65 30.83
C GLU A 296 0.06 27.86 29.66
N ARG A 297 1.15 27.12 29.84
CA ARG A 297 1.72 26.26 28.81
C ARG A 297 0.81 25.11 28.42
N TYR A 298 0.16 24.51 29.42
CA TYR A 298 -0.81 23.45 29.19
C TYR A 298 -1.99 23.93 28.35
N GLN A 299 -2.54 25.12 28.62
CA GLN A 299 -3.61 25.69 27.79
C GLN A 299 -3.18 25.98 26.36
N LYS A 300 -1.95 26.45 26.14
CA LYS A 300 -1.38 26.60 24.76
C LYS A 300 -1.30 25.28 24.03
N LEU A 301 -0.86 24.22 24.70
CA LEU A 301 -0.79 22.88 24.12
C LEU A 301 -2.19 22.33 23.79
N LEU A 302 -3.16 22.50 24.72
CA LEU A 302 -4.55 22.09 24.47
C LEU A 302 -5.17 22.86 23.30
N ALA A 303 -4.90 24.16 23.16
CA ALA A 303 -5.40 24.95 22.04
C ALA A 303 -4.88 24.42 20.71
N LYS A 304 -3.61 24.00 20.68
CA LYS A 304 -2.99 23.42 19.50
C LYS A 304 -3.56 22.05 19.12
N PHE A 305 -3.87 21.20 20.08
CA PHE A 305 -4.55 19.92 19.84
C PHE A 305 -5.99 20.08 19.35
N ARG A 306 -6.62 21.22 19.61
CA ARG A 306 -8.00 21.52 19.17
C ARG A 306 -8.05 22.18 17.81
N GLN A 307 -6.93 22.65 17.30
CA GLN A 307 -6.81 23.25 15.99
C GLN A 307 -6.85 22.20 14.87
#